data_6b2174589ce2db1397b06f3b965933ba
#
_entry.id   6b2174589ce2db1397b06f3b965933ba
#
_cell.length_a   1.000
_cell.length_b   1.000
_cell.length_c   1.000
_cell.angle_alpha   90.00
_cell.angle_beta   90.00
_cell.angle_gamma   90.00
#
_symmetry.space_group_name_H-M   'P 1'
#
loop_
_entity.id
_entity.type
_entity.pdbx_description
1 polymer ?
#
loop_
_entity_poly.entity_id
_entity_poly.type
_entity_poly.pdbx_seq_one_letter_code
_entity_poly.pdbx_strand_id
1 'polypeptide(L)'
;MMLTDRQQRVFAVVKAKVMEVLIDLDPNLITPDGNLTELGANSVDRVEIAMLAMEELDTRVPRTELADVKDLLGLITVLSKHWRGA
;
A
#
# COMPACT_ATOMS: atom_id res chain seq x y z
N MET A 1 -2.41 14.59 9.02
CA MET A 1 -1.86 14.33 7.69
C MET A 1 -2.96 14.41 6.66
N MET A 2 -2.71 15.15 5.60
CA MET A 2 -3.70 15.30 4.54
C MET A 2 -3.15 14.69 3.23
N LEU A 3 -3.80 13.65 2.74
CA LEU A 3 -3.44 13.05 1.47
C LEU A 3 -4.07 13.84 0.33
N THR A 4 -3.37 13.89 -0.82
CA THR A 4 -3.96 14.40 -2.05
C THR A 4 -5.07 13.45 -2.52
N ASP A 5 -5.94 13.90 -3.42
CA ASP A 5 -6.98 13.03 -3.99
C ASP A 5 -6.35 11.80 -4.64
N ARG A 6 -5.24 11.97 -5.33
CA ARG A 6 -4.51 10.89 -5.96
C ARG A 6 -4.01 9.89 -4.93
N GLN A 7 -3.42 10.38 -3.85
CA GLN A 7 -2.93 9.52 -2.77
C GLN A 7 -4.07 8.80 -2.06
N GLN A 8 -5.21 9.45 -1.90
CA GLN A 8 -6.38 8.82 -1.30
C GLN A 8 -6.90 7.65 -2.13
N ARG A 9 -6.88 7.79 -3.46
CA ARG A 9 -7.27 6.69 -4.35
C ARG A 9 -6.30 5.52 -4.25
N VAL A 10 -5.01 5.81 -4.22
CA VAL A 10 -3.99 4.79 -4.05
C VAL A 10 -4.13 4.11 -2.70
N PHE A 11 -4.35 4.89 -1.65
CA PHE A 11 -4.55 4.35 -0.31
C PHE A 11 -5.76 3.40 -0.26
N ALA A 12 -6.86 3.77 -0.92
CA ALA A 12 -8.06 2.91 -0.96
C ALA A 12 -7.74 1.55 -1.58
N VAL A 13 -6.95 1.53 -2.65
CA VAL A 13 -6.51 0.28 -3.29
C VAL A 13 -5.62 -0.52 -2.35
N VAL A 14 -4.63 0.13 -1.74
CA VAL A 14 -3.71 -0.54 -0.81
C VAL A 14 -4.48 -1.12 0.38
N LYS A 15 -5.40 -0.35 0.94
CA LYS A 15 -6.22 -0.81 2.06
C LYS A 15 -7.02 -2.06 1.69
N ALA A 16 -7.62 -2.06 0.49
CA ALA A 16 -8.37 -3.23 0.01
C ALA A 16 -7.48 -4.46 -0.08
N LYS A 17 -6.24 -4.29 -0.55
CA LYS A 17 -5.30 -5.41 -0.67
C LYS A 17 -4.79 -5.88 0.68
N VAL A 18 -4.59 -4.96 1.64
CA VAL A 18 -4.25 -5.35 3.02
C VAL A 18 -5.35 -6.24 3.58
N MET A 19 -6.61 -5.88 3.36
CA MET A 19 -7.75 -6.67 3.85
C MET A 19 -7.85 -8.02 3.16
N GLU A 20 -7.42 -8.14 1.90
CA GLU A 20 -7.41 -9.42 1.21
C GLU A 20 -6.33 -10.35 1.76
N VAL A 21 -5.18 -9.82 2.16
CA VAL A 21 -4.06 -10.60 2.65
C VAL A 21 -4.17 -10.87 4.15
N LEU A 22 -4.59 -9.88 4.92
CA LEU A 22 -4.76 -9.98 6.39
C LEU A 22 -6.25 -10.03 6.71
N ILE A 23 -6.87 -11.16 6.43
CA ILE A 23 -8.32 -11.32 6.40
C ILE A 23 -9.03 -11.06 7.74
N ASP A 24 -8.33 -11.24 8.85
CA ASP A 24 -8.92 -11.05 10.18
C ASP A 24 -8.68 -9.64 10.75
N LEU A 25 -8.06 -8.77 9.99
CA LEU A 25 -7.70 -7.44 10.44
C LEU A 25 -8.91 -6.51 10.42
N ASP A 26 -9.08 -5.75 11.51
CA ASP A 26 -10.08 -4.69 11.57
C ASP A 26 -9.68 -3.58 10.59
N PRO A 27 -10.55 -3.25 9.61
CA PRO A 27 -10.21 -2.21 8.63
C PRO A 27 -9.96 -0.83 9.25
N ASN A 28 -10.51 -0.57 10.44
CA ASN A 28 -10.28 0.71 11.12
C ASN A 28 -8.85 0.87 11.62
N LEU A 29 -8.08 -0.20 11.68
CA LEU A 29 -6.67 -0.15 12.07
C LEU A 29 -5.76 0.23 10.89
N ILE A 30 -6.29 0.22 9.67
CA ILE A 30 -5.51 0.53 8.47
C ILE A 30 -5.58 2.03 8.22
N THR A 31 -4.51 2.75 8.53
CA THR A 31 -4.42 4.21 8.37
C THR A 31 -3.21 4.57 7.52
N PRO A 32 -3.24 5.73 6.83
CA PRO A 32 -2.11 6.12 5.98
C PRO A 32 -0.77 6.25 6.70
N ASP A 33 -0.80 6.58 7.98
CA ASP A 33 0.41 6.70 8.81
C ASP A 33 0.76 5.40 9.52
N GLY A 34 0.07 4.32 9.21
CA GLY A 34 0.30 3.02 9.84
C GLY A 34 1.48 2.27 9.24
N ASN A 35 1.75 1.12 9.84
CA ASN A 35 2.86 0.25 9.46
C ASN A 35 2.35 -1.18 9.31
N LEU A 36 2.61 -1.79 8.15
CA LEU A 36 2.13 -3.15 7.87
C LEU A 36 2.67 -4.18 8.84
N THR A 37 3.92 -4.01 9.30
CA THR A 37 4.51 -4.93 10.27
C THR A 37 3.74 -4.90 11.58
N GLU A 38 3.35 -3.72 12.04
CA GLU A 38 2.56 -3.56 13.25
C GLU A 38 1.16 -4.15 13.11
N LEU A 39 0.64 -4.18 11.88
CA LEU A 39 -0.66 -4.79 11.59
C LEU A 39 -0.59 -6.31 11.47
N GLY A 40 0.60 -6.90 11.59
CA GLY A 40 0.79 -8.33 11.58
C GLY A 40 1.27 -8.91 10.26
N ALA A 41 1.61 -8.08 9.29
CA ALA A 41 2.11 -8.54 8.00
C ALA A 41 3.60 -8.94 8.13
N ASN A 42 3.93 -10.14 7.66
CA ASN A 42 5.33 -10.55 7.53
C ASN A 42 5.87 -10.03 6.19
N SER A 43 7.15 -10.34 5.88
CA SER A 43 7.77 -9.84 4.65
C SER A 43 7.09 -10.35 3.38
N VAL A 44 6.60 -11.59 3.40
CA VAL A 44 5.87 -12.16 2.26
C VAL A 44 4.54 -11.44 2.07
N ASP A 45 3.81 -11.21 3.17
CA ASP A 45 2.54 -10.50 3.13
C ASP A 45 2.71 -9.09 2.55
N ARG A 46 3.77 -8.39 2.96
CA ARG A 46 4.02 -7.03 2.48
C ARG A 46 4.32 -7.00 0.99
N VAL A 47 5.10 -7.96 0.50
CA VAL A 47 5.37 -8.08 -0.93
C VAL A 47 4.09 -8.38 -1.69
N GLU A 48 3.27 -9.28 -1.18
CA GLU A 48 2.00 -9.64 -1.82
C GLU A 48 1.06 -8.44 -1.90
N ILE A 49 0.94 -7.69 -0.81
CA ILE A 49 0.10 -6.47 -0.79
C ILE A 49 0.58 -5.49 -1.85
N ALA A 50 1.89 -5.24 -1.92
CA ALA A 50 2.46 -4.32 -2.91
C ALA A 50 2.20 -4.79 -4.33
N MET A 51 2.37 -6.08 -4.60
CA MET A 51 2.15 -6.65 -5.93
C MET A 51 0.69 -6.57 -6.34
N LEU A 52 -0.23 -6.89 -5.44
CA LEU A 52 -1.66 -6.80 -5.71
C LEU A 52 -2.09 -5.36 -5.98
N ALA A 53 -1.55 -4.42 -5.22
CA ALA A 53 -1.84 -3.00 -5.43
C ALA A 53 -1.32 -2.51 -6.78
N MET A 54 -0.10 -2.90 -7.15
CA MET A 54 0.46 -2.56 -8.46
C MET A 54 -0.37 -3.14 -9.60
N GLU A 55 -0.85 -4.36 -9.44
CA GLU A 55 -1.69 -5.02 -10.43
C GLU A 55 -3.02 -4.28 -10.60
N GLU A 56 -3.66 -3.93 -9.50
CA GLU A 56 -4.93 -3.19 -9.53
C GLU A 56 -4.75 -1.81 -10.16
N LEU A 57 -3.66 -1.12 -9.86
CA LEU A 57 -3.37 0.22 -10.38
C LEU A 57 -2.74 0.20 -11.78
N ASP A 58 -2.48 -0.99 -12.30
CA ASP A 58 -1.79 -1.18 -13.58
C ASP A 58 -0.50 -0.34 -13.62
N THR A 59 0.29 -0.44 -12.57
CA THR A 59 1.55 0.29 -12.45
C THR A 59 2.68 -0.64 -12.03
N ARG A 60 3.90 -0.25 -12.30
CA ARG A 60 5.08 -1.00 -11.91
C ARG A 60 6.05 -0.09 -11.17
N VAL A 61 6.53 -0.59 -10.05
CA VAL A 61 7.52 0.11 -9.23
C VAL A 61 8.77 -0.76 -9.18
N PRO A 62 9.95 -0.20 -9.46
CA PRO A 62 11.18 -0.96 -9.35
C PRO A 62 11.38 -1.52 -7.95
N ARG A 63 11.95 -2.72 -7.86
CA ARG A 63 12.21 -3.37 -6.57
C ARG A 63 13.07 -2.52 -5.66
N THR A 64 14.00 -1.75 -6.24
CA THR A 64 14.88 -0.87 -5.45
C THR A 64 14.10 0.19 -4.69
N GLU A 65 13.04 0.73 -5.31
CA GLU A 65 12.18 1.70 -4.63
C GLU A 65 11.30 1.03 -3.58
N LEU A 66 10.80 -0.18 -3.86
CA LEU A 66 9.99 -0.92 -2.89
C LEU A 66 10.80 -1.34 -1.67
N ALA A 67 12.08 -1.64 -1.85
CA ALA A 67 12.95 -2.07 -0.76
C ALA A 67 13.12 -0.98 0.30
N ASP A 68 13.00 0.29 -0.09
CA ASP A 68 13.14 1.43 0.82
C ASP A 68 11.83 1.78 1.54
N VAL A 69 10.71 1.16 1.15
CA VAL A 69 9.41 1.43 1.76
C VAL A 69 9.34 0.78 3.14
N LYS A 70 9.01 1.59 4.16
CA LYS A 70 8.97 1.12 5.55
C LYS A 70 7.57 1.18 6.16
N ASP A 71 6.68 2.00 5.59
CA ASP A 71 5.35 2.19 6.13
C ASP A 71 4.33 2.35 5.00
N LEU A 72 3.06 2.46 5.35
CA LEU A 72 1.99 2.62 4.38
C LEU A 72 2.11 3.92 3.59
N LEU A 73 2.52 5.00 4.25
CA LEU A 73 2.69 6.28 3.56
C LEU A 73 3.78 6.18 2.50
N GLY A 74 4.89 5.49 2.80
CA GLY A 74 5.95 5.25 1.84
C GLY A 74 5.44 4.48 0.63
N LEU A 75 4.66 3.44 0.86
CA LEU A 75 4.08 2.64 -0.22
C LEU A 75 3.12 3.49 -1.06
N ILE A 76 2.24 4.24 -0.42
CA ILE A 76 1.30 5.14 -1.11
C ILE A 76 2.06 6.14 -1.98
N THR A 77 3.11 6.74 -1.42
CA THR A 77 3.92 7.73 -2.12
C THR A 77 4.57 7.16 -3.37
N VAL A 78 5.20 5.99 -3.24
CA VAL A 78 5.87 5.34 -4.36
C VAL A 78 4.87 4.92 -5.44
N LEU A 79 3.77 4.31 -5.03
CA LEU A 79 2.73 3.90 -5.99
C LEU A 79 2.12 5.10 -6.70
N SER A 80 1.85 6.19 -5.97
CA SER A 80 1.30 7.40 -6.55
C SER A 80 2.24 8.04 -7.56
N LYS A 81 3.54 8.00 -7.28
CA LYS A 81 4.57 8.54 -8.16
C LYS A 81 4.58 7.85 -9.52
N HIS A 82 4.38 6.53 -9.54
CA HIS A 82 4.44 5.73 -10.76
C HIS A 82 3.07 5.51 -11.41
N TRP A 83 1.98 5.75 -10.68
CA TRP A 83 0.63 5.52 -11.18
C TRP A 83 0.22 6.57 -12.18
N ARG A 84 -0.27 6.13 -13.34
CA ARG A 84 -0.70 7.00 -14.43
C ARG A 84 -2.20 7.27 -14.44
N GLY A 85 -2.93 6.67 -13.53
CA GLY A 85 -4.36 6.87 -13.42
C GLY A 85 -4.71 8.28 -12.96
N ALA A 86 -5.92 8.69 -13.28
CA ALA A 86 -6.40 10.02 -12.93
C ALA A 86 -6.74 10.12 -11.45
#